data_de13549dddab0c14c22a5bc6a3a26310
#
_entry.id   de13549dddab0c14c22a5bc6a3a26310
#
_cell.length_a   1.000
_cell.length_b   1.000
_cell.length_c   1.000
_cell.angle_alpha   90.00
_cell.angle_beta   90.00
_cell.angle_gamma   90.00
#
_symmetry.space_group_name_H-M   'P 1'
#
loop_
_entity.id
_entity.type
_entity.pdbx_description
1 polymer ?
#
loop_
_entity_poly.entity_id
_entity_poly.type
_entity_poly.pdbx_seq_one_letter_code
_entity_poly.pdbx_strand_id
1 'polypeptide(L)'
;GTKPEIQKSLDKITQFFVPTVLLISFSTFLYKYFIQDIVLIEALKNSIAVLVIACPCALGLATPIVLFKTATKSKAGGFLFKNFDILQKFGDINTLIFDKTGTLSSGIFKITNIEMPDEIISEEIFLQWVASVENFSQHPIAKSIVYQSEIREITLLSAQDVKEQSGVGIEGVVEGQHIKIQNNVASKESSLKVTINEKVYIIYLEEESSVSTNFLNELKLEKEIIILSGDKEINVKKFADNHNVDE
;
A
#
# COMPACT_ATOMS: atom_id res chain seq x y z
N GLY A 1 14.04 -19.39 0.31
CA GLY A 1 14.13 -18.09 0.92
C GLY A 1 15.56 -17.81 1.36
N THR A 2 16.09 -16.64 1.06
CA THR A 2 17.40 -16.20 1.53
C THR A 2 17.35 -15.99 3.05
N LYS A 3 18.40 -16.44 3.77
CA LYS A 3 18.51 -16.21 5.22
C LYS A 3 18.67 -14.71 5.48
N PRO A 4 17.99 -14.13 6.49
CA PRO A 4 18.17 -12.74 6.91
C PRO A 4 19.62 -12.40 7.22
N GLU A 5 20.06 -11.16 6.96
CA GLU A 5 21.45 -10.76 7.17
C GLU A 5 21.90 -10.90 8.64
N ILE A 6 21.00 -10.63 9.58
CA ILE A 6 21.27 -10.83 11.00
C ILE A 6 21.58 -12.30 11.31
N GLN A 7 20.88 -13.24 10.65
CA GLN A 7 21.13 -14.67 10.83
C GLN A 7 22.47 -15.09 10.23
N LYS A 8 22.88 -14.51 9.09
CA LYS A 8 24.21 -14.74 8.51
C LYS A 8 25.33 -14.23 9.44
N SER A 9 25.12 -13.09 10.08
CA SER A 9 26.08 -12.53 11.04
C SER A 9 26.19 -13.40 12.30
N LEU A 10 25.07 -13.91 12.81
CA LEU A 10 25.05 -14.86 13.92
C LEU A 10 25.73 -16.18 13.58
N ASP A 11 25.49 -16.71 12.37
CA ASP A 11 26.16 -17.93 11.87
C ASP A 11 27.69 -17.73 11.85
N LYS A 12 28.19 -16.56 11.43
CA LYS A 12 29.62 -16.24 11.44
C LYS A 12 30.20 -16.19 12.87
N ILE A 13 29.50 -15.53 13.79
CA ILE A 13 29.93 -15.48 15.20
C ILE A 13 30.03 -16.89 15.77
N THR A 14 28.99 -17.70 15.55
CA THR A 14 28.94 -19.09 16.02
C THR A 14 30.07 -19.95 15.46
N GLN A 15 30.48 -19.71 14.22
CA GLN A 15 31.55 -20.43 13.53
C GLN A 15 32.91 -20.29 14.22
N PHE A 16 33.20 -19.12 14.83
CA PHE A 16 34.41 -18.89 15.61
C PHE A 16 34.23 -19.22 17.09
N PHE A 17 33.08 -18.94 17.64
CA PHE A 17 32.78 -19.10 19.04
C PHE A 17 32.81 -20.58 19.48
N VAL A 18 32.19 -21.49 18.71
CA VAL A 18 32.10 -22.89 19.07
C VAL A 18 33.50 -23.55 19.18
N PRO A 19 34.42 -23.44 18.19
CA PRO A 19 35.78 -23.96 18.32
C PRO A 19 36.55 -23.36 19.49
N THR A 20 36.37 -22.07 19.75
CA THR A 20 37.05 -21.37 20.87
C THR A 20 36.61 -21.95 22.21
N VAL A 21 35.29 -22.10 22.42
CA VAL A 21 34.73 -22.67 23.65
C VAL A 21 35.16 -24.13 23.83
N LEU A 22 35.20 -24.92 22.74
CA LEU A 22 35.72 -26.30 22.77
C LEU A 22 37.18 -26.36 23.21
N LEU A 23 38.01 -25.46 22.69
CA LEU A 23 39.43 -25.35 23.11
C LEU A 23 39.57 -24.97 24.59
N ILE A 24 38.81 -24.00 25.07
CA ILE A 24 38.82 -23.57 26.49
C ILE A 24 38.36 -24.73 27.38
N SER A 25 37.27 -25.40 27.02
CA SER A 25 36.73 -26.55 27.74
C SER A 25 37.77 -27.68 27.84
N PHE A 26 38.38 -28.02 26.69
CA PHE A 26 39.42 -29.05 26.63
C PHE A 26 40.66 -28.66 27.44
N SER A 27 41.11 -27.41 27.35
CA SER A 27 42.21 -26.89 28.16
C SER A 27 41.90 -26.92 29.64
N THR A 28 40.66 -26.61 30.02
CA THR A 28 40.19 -26.68 31.40
C THR A 28 40.26 -28.11 31.92
N PHE A 29 39.83 -29.09 31.08
CA PHE A 29 39.93 -30.52 31.42
C PHE A 29 41.37 -30.94 31.68
N LEU A 30 42.29 -30.65 30.73
CA LEU A 30 43.72 -31.00 30.86
C LEU A 30 44.36 -30.36 32.07
N TYR A 31 44.10 -29.06 32.29
CA TYR A 31 44.62 -28.37 33.45
C TYR A 31 44.16 -28.97 34.77
N LYS A 32 42.87 -29.26 34.90
CA LYS A 32 42.28 -29.83 36.14
C LYS A 32 42.77 -31.24 36.38
N TYR A 33 42.90 -32.06 35.34
CA TYR A 33 43.30 -33.46 35.46
C TYR A 33 44.80 -33.66 35.67
N PHE A 34 45.66 -32.95 34.89
CA PHE A 34 47.11 -33.17 34.92
C PHE A 34 47.88 -32.26 35.87
N ILE A 35 47.37 -31.05 36.14
CA ILE A 35 48.10 -30.06 36.97
C ILE A 35 47.54 -29.98 38.39
N GLN A 36 46.21 -30.09 38.54
CA GLN A 36 45.57 -30.04 39.85
C GLN A 36 45.29 -31.43 40.46
N ASP A 37 45.66 -32.51 39.79
CA ASP A 37 45.45 -33.90 40.21
C ASP A 37 44.00 -34.23 40.67
N ILE A 38 43.03 -33.56 40.05
CA ILE A 38 41.61 -33.75 40.37
C ILE A 38 41.09 -35.04 39.72
N VAL A 39 40.25 -35.76 40.45
CA VAL A 39 39.59 -36.99 39.95
C VAL A 39 38.93 -36.75 38.61
N LEU A 40 39.08 -37.70 37.67
CA LEU A 40 38.63 -37.63 36.31
C LEU A 40 37.18 -37.12 36.18
N ILE A 41 36.28 -37.63 37.04
CA ILE A 41 34.85 -37.26 37.02
C ILE A 41 34.65 -35.76 37.32
N GLU A 42 35.40 -35.17 38.22
CA GLU A 42 35.32 -33.75 38.56
C GLU A 42 35.97 -32.87 37.51
N ALA A 43 37.09 -33.28 36.94
CA ALA A 43 37.71 -32.60 35.81
C ALA A 43 36.75 -32.55 34.59
N LEU A 44 36.04 -33.67 34.31
CA LEU A 44 35.03 -33.74 33.28
C LEU A 44 33.81 -32.83 33.56
N LYS A 45 33.30 -32.80 34.79
CA LYS A 45 32.19 -31.91 35.20
C LYS A 45 32.56 -30.45 34.98
N ASN A 46 33.74 -30.02 35.35
CA ASN A 46 34.20 -28.64 35.14
C ASN A 46 34.31 -28.28 33.66
N SER A 47 34.80 -29.19 32.84
CA SER A 47 34.90 -29.00 31.40
C SER A 47 33.49 -28.91 30.74
N ILE A 48 32.58 -29.76 31.11
CA ILE A 48 31.18 -29.72 30.64
C ILE A 48 30.51 -28.43 31.11
N ALA A 49 30.73 -27.98 32.32
CA ALA A 49 30.16 -26.72 32.82
C ALA A 49 30.60 -25.52 31.94
N VAL A 50 31.86 -25.48 31.49
CA VAL A 50 32.34 -24.44 30.55
C VAL A 50 31.52 -24.48 29.23
N LEU A 51 31.27 -25.67 28.67
CA LEU A 51 30.48 -25.81 27.44
C LEU A 51 29.04 -25.34 27.61
N VAL A 52 28.40 -25.74 28.72
CA VAL A 52 26.99 -25.40 28.98
C VAL A 52 26.77 -23.91 29.22
N ILE A 53 27.66 -23.29 30.04
CA ILE A 53 27.57 -21.87 30.38
C ILE A 53 27.87 -20.98 29.16
N ALA A 54 28.85 -21.37 28.37
CA ALA A 54 29.28 -20.59 27.21
C ALA A 54 28.35 -20.74 25.99
N CYS A 55 27.38 -21.65 26.00
CA CYS A 55 26.49 -21.85 24.83
C CYS A 55 25.66 -20.58 24.50
N PRO A 56 25.79 -20.00 23.28
CA PRO A 56 24.95 -18.87 22.85
C PRO A 56 23.58 -19.31 22.33
N CYS A 57 23.01 -20.42 22.87
CA CYS A 57 21.80 -21.04 22.37
C CYS A 57 20.59 -20.09 22.33
N ALA A 58 20.48 -19.21 23.33
CA ALA A 58 19.40 -18.20 23.36
C ALA A 58 19.51 -17.19 22.20
N LEU A 59 20.73 -16.83 21.80
CA LEU A 59 20.96 -15.89 20.70
C LEU A 59 20.54 -16.49 19.36
N GLY A 60 20.80 -17.78 19.13
CA GLY A 60 20.39 -18.49 17.91
C GLY A 60 18.88 -18.65 17.76
N LEU A 61 18.14 -18.70 18.89
CA LEU A 61 16.68 -18.84 18.88
C LEU A 61 15.95 -17.49 18.84
N ALA A 62 16.55 -16.42 19.34
CA ALA A 62 15.92 -15.11 19.47
C ALA A 62 15.43 -14.57 18.11
N THR A 63 16.28 -14.58 17.09
CA THR A 63 15.95 -14.06 15.75
C THR A 63 14.80 -14.81 15.09
N PRO A 64 14.82 -16.16 14.96
CA PRO A 64 13.69 -16.89 14.40
C PRO A 64 12.37 -16.65 15.14
N ILE A 65 12.39 -16.56 16.46
CA ILE A 65 11.19 -16.31 17.28
C ILE A 65 10.62 -14.92 17.00
N VAL A 66 11.47 -13.89 16.97
CA VAL A 66 11.05 -12.52 16.67
C VAL A 66 10.45 -12.44 15.26
N LEU A 67 11.13 -13.01 14.27
CA LEU A 67 10.63 -13.02 12.88
C LEU A 67 9.29 -13.74 12.77
N PHE A 68 9.14 -14.90 13.41
CA PHE A 68 7.90 -15.65 13.41
C PHE A 68 6.75 -14.85 14.08
N LYS A 69 7.02 -14.25 15.24
CA LYS A 69 6.04 -13.43 15.96
C LYS A 69 5.64 -12.19 15.14
N THR A 70 6.60 -11.54 14.50
CA THR A 70 6.33 -10.39 13.62
C THR A 70 5.49 -10.79 12.42
N ALA A 71 5.85 -11.91 11.75
CA ALA A 71 5.07 -12.43 10.63
C ALA A 71 3.63 -12.77 11.00
N THR A 72 3.44 -13.39 12.17
CA THR A 72 2.09 -13.75 12.67
C THR A 72 1.27 -12.49 12.99
N LYS A 73 1.88 -11.51 13.64
CA LYS A 73 1.22 -10.23 13.96
C LYS A 73 0.87 -9.44 12.70
N SER A 74 1.78 -9.40 11.73
CA SER A 74 1.56 -8.72 10.44
C SER A 74 0.43 -9.36 9.65
N LYS A 75 0.36 -10.69 9.62
CA LYS A 75 -0.75 -11.42 8.97
C LYS A 75 -2.10 -11.07 9.61
N ALA A 76 -2.15 -10.93 10.93
CA ALA A 76 -3.37 -10.52 11.64
C ALA A 76 -3.78 -9.07 11.29
N GLY A 77 -2.82 -8.19 10.94
CA GLY A 77 -3.03 -6.84 10.44
C GLY A 77 -3.23 -6.73 8.91
N GLY A 78 -3.35 -7.87 8.20
CA GLY A 78 -3.54 -7.87 6.75
C GLY A 78 -2.25 -7.77 5.92
N PHE A 79 -1.07 -7.79 6.55
CA PHE A 79 0.23 -7.68 5.86
C PHE A 79 0.89 -9.05 5.68
N LEU A 80 1.39 -9.31 4.47
CA LEU A 80 2.16 -10.51 4.17
C LEU A 80 3.55 -10.14 3.67
N PHE A 81 4.58 -10.43 4.47
CA PHE A 81 5.97 -10.25 4.05
C PHE A 81 6.42 -11.40 3.16
N LYS A 82 6.83 -11.08 1.93
CA LYS A 82 7.43 -12.04 1.00
C LYS A 82 8.86 -12.41 1.39
N ASN A 83 9.57 -11.50 2.04
CA ASN A 83 10.96 -11.67 2.47
C ASN A 83 11.18 -10.98 3.83
N PHE A 84 11.81 -11.69 4.77
CA PHE A 84 12.12 -11.16 6.11
C PHE A 84 13.26 -10.14 6.13
N ASP A 85 14.10 -10.09 5.07
CA ASP A 85 15.13 -9.05 4.92
C ASP A 85 14.52 -7.65 4.88
N ILE A 86 13.29 -7.53 4.36
CA ILE A 86 12.54 -6.27 4.31
C ILE A 86 12.27 -5.74 5.71
N LEU A 87 11.89 -6.62 6.66
CA LEU A 87 11.64 -6.22 8.04
C LEU A 87 12.85 -5.58 8.72
N GLN A 88 14.03 -6.10 8.40
CA GLN A 88 15.28 -5.61 8.97
C GLN A 88 15.66 -4.25 8.38
N LYS A 89 15.43 -4.07 7.08
CA LYS A 89 15.71 -2.81 6.36
C LYS A 89 14.67 -1.73 6.61
N PHE A 90 13.48 -2.11 7.08
CA PHE A 90 12.37 -1.16 7.24
C PHE A 90 12.69 -0.04 8.25
N GLY A 91 13.51 -0.35 9.27
CA GLY A 91 14.01 0.65 10.22
C GLY A 91 14.95 1.70 9.62
N ASP A 92 15.65 1.36 8.54
CA ASP A 92 16.67 2.20 7.91
C ASP A 92 16.12 3.02 6.73
N ILE A 93 14.83 2.84 6.39
CA ILE A 93 14.17 3.59 5.31
C ILE A 93 13.97 5.04 5.78
N ASN A 94 14.42 5.99 4.96
CA ASN A 94 14.25 7.43 5.21
C ASN A 94 13.20 8.06 4.29
N THR A 95 12.98 7.48 3.11
CA THR A 95 12.05 7.98 2.10
C THR A 95 10.98 6.95 1.80
N LEU A 96 9.72 7.36 1.82
CA LEU A 96 8.56 6.57 1.45
C LEU A 96 7.99 7.10 0.15
N ILE A 97 7.86 6.23 -0.85
CA ILE A 97 7.30 6.58 -2.14
C ILE A 97 5.94 5.90 -2.26
N PHE A 98 4.90 6.70 -2.40
CA PHE A 98 3.52 6.22 -2.56
C PHE A 98 3.04 6.41 -3.98
N ASP A 99 2.42 5.40 -4.55
CA ASP A 99 1.56 5.58 -5.71
C ASP A 99 0.27 6.28 -5.25
N LYS A 100 -0.16 7.31 -5.98
CA LYS A 100 -1.39 8.05 -5.66
C LYS A 100 -2.62 7.17 -5.91
N THR A 101 -2.76 6.67 -7.14
CA THR A 101 -3.99 6.06 -7.62
C THR A 101 -4.18 4.65 -7.07
N GLY A 102 -5.26 4.44 -6.31
CA GLY A 102 -5.57 3.14 -5.69
C GLY A 102 -4.71 2.79 -4.47
N THR A 103 -3.85 3.72 -3.99
CA THR A 103 -3.07 3.59 -2.76
C THR A 103 -3.39 4.71 -1.78
N LEU A 104 -3.11 5.96 -2.15
CA LEU A 104 -3.47 7.14 -1.37
C LEU A 104 -4.89 7.61 -1.68
N SER A 105 -5.41 7.30 -2.85
CA SER A 105 -6.79 7.54 -3.26
C SER A 105 -7.59 6.24 -3.32
N SER A 106 -8.90 6.35 -3.13
CA SER A 106 -9.81 5.21 -3.09
C SER A 106 -10.19 4.69 -4.48
N GLY A 107 -9.90 5.44 -5.55
CA GLY A 107 -10.45 5.21 -6.88
C GLY A 107 -11.96 5.55 -7.00
N ILE A 108 -12.53 6.13 -5.93
CA ILE A 108 -13.92 6.62 -5.91
C ILE A 108 -13.89 8.11 -6.22
N PHE A 109 -14.70 8.52 -7.18
CA PHE A 109 -14.78 9.91 -7.61
C PHE A 109 -16.09 10.53 -7.11
N LYS A 110 -16.02 11.74 -6.58
CA LYS A 110 -17.17 12.57 -6.25
C LYS A 110 -17.40 13.62 -7.32
N ILE A 111 -18.65 13.87 -7.65
CA ILE A 111 -19.05 15.00 -8.46
C ILE A 111 -18.98 16.24 -7.56
N THR A 112 -18.10 17.19 -7.90
CA THR A 112 -17.93 18.44 -7.16
C THR A 112 -18.74 19.56 -7.75
N ASN A 113 -18.91 19.58 -9.08
CA ASN A 113 -19.70 20.60 -9.79
C ASN A 113 -20.19 20.06 -11.13
N ILE A 114 -21.31 20.57 -11.61
CA ILE A 114 -21.86 20.32 -12.94
C ILE A 114 -22.10 21.67 -13.60
N GLU A 115 -21.38 21.95 -14.69
CA GLU A 115 -21.65 23.10 -15.54
C GLU A 115 -22.73 22.77 -16.57
N MET A 116 -23.85 23.46 -16.46
CA MET A 116 -25.00 23.32 -17.36
C MET A 116 -25.17 24.61 -18.19
N PRO A 117 -25.15 24.55 -19.52
CA PRO A 117 -25.19 25.75 -20.37
C PRO A 117 -26.54 26.44 -20.33
N ASP A 118 -27.59 25.73 -19.94
CA ASP A 118 -28.96 26.24 -19.82
C ASP A 118 -29.74 25.47 -18.74
N GLU A 119 -30.83 26.06 -18.26
CA GLU A 119 -31.71 25.47 -17.22
C GLU A 119 -32.85 24.60 -17.86
N ILE A 120 -32.68 24.11 -19.08
CA ILE A 120 -33.74 23.38 -19.79
C ILE A 120 -33.97 22.00 -19.15
N ILE A 121 -32.93 21.37 -18.62
CA ILE A 121 -33.02 20.11 -17.88
C ILE A 121 -32.57 20.31 -16.47
N SER A 122 -33.20 19.63 -15.52
CA SER A 122 -32.71 19.62 -14.13
C SER A 122 -31.44 18.79 -13.98
N GLU A 123 -30.63 19.11 -12.96
CA GLU A 123 -29.43 18.32 -12.62
C GLU A 123 -29.77 16.84 -12.41
N GLU A 124 -30.92 16.56 -11.82
CA GLU A 124 -31.39 15.21 -11.56
C GLU A 124 -31.64 14.41 -12.84
N ILE A 125 -32.37 15.00 -13.82
CA ILE A 125 -32.61 14.39 -15.14
C ILE A 125 -31.29 14.21 -15.89
N PHE A 126 -30.42 15.20 -15.84
CA PHE A 126 -29.09 15.11 -16.45
C PHE A 126 -28.28 13.96 -15.88
N LEU A 127 -28.19 13.84 -14.54
CA LEU A 127 -27.50 12.71 -13.89
C LEU A 127 -28.17 11.37 -14.18
N GLN A 128 -29.48 11.32 -14.25
CA GLN A 128 -30.23 10.11 -14.61
C GLN A 128 -29.80 9.60 -15.99
N TRP A 129 -29.76 10.48 -16.99
CA TRP A 129 -29.34 10.10 -18.34
C TRP A 129 -27.87 9.68 -18.40
N VAL A 130 -27.00 10.45 -17.79
CA VAL A 130 -25.54 10.15 -17.75
C VAL A 130 -25.29 8.82 -17.06
N ALA A 131 -25.85 8.61 -15.87
CA ALA A 131 -25.67 7.38 -15.11
C ALA A 131 -26.27 6.15 -15.83
N SER A 132 -27.37 6.34 -16.57
CA SER A 132 -27.98 5.27 -17.37
C SER A 132 -27.05 4.76 -18.48
N VAL A 133 -26.27 5.65 -19.10
CA VAL A 133 -25.26 5.27 -20.11
C VAL A 133 -24.01 4.71 -19.43
N GLU A 134 -23.50 5.35 -18.37
CA GLU A 134 -22.31 4.93 -17.62
C GLU A 134 -22.48 3.57 -16.92
N ASN A 135 -23.70 3.13 -16.66
CA ASN A 135 -23.98 1.83 -16.07
C ASN A 135 -23.48 0.63 -16.92
N PHE A 136 -23.17 0.86 -18.19
CA PHE A 136 -22.59 -0.15 -19.07
C PHE A 136 -21.05 -0.16 -19.05
N SER A 137 -20.41 0.82 -18.44
CA SER A 137 -18.96 0.92 -18.34
C SER A 137 -18.41 0.30 -17.06
N GLN A 138 -17.23 -0.31 -17.15
CA GLN A 138 -16.48 -0.80 -15.99
C GLN A 138 -15.47 0.23 -15.45
N HIS A 139 -15.41 1.40 -16.04
CA HIS A 139 -14.48 2.45 -15.63
C HIS A 139 -14.77 2.93 -14.19
N PRO A 140 -13.76 3.21 -13.34
CA PRO A 140 -13.97 3.68 -11.95
C PRO A 140 -14.85 4.94 -11.86
N ILE A 141 -14.64 5.90 -12.76
CA ILE A 141 -15.46 7.12 -12.82
C ILE A 141 -16.92 6.80 -13.12
N ALA A 142 -17.19 5.92 -14.08
CA ALA A 142 -18.53 5.48 -14.44
C ALA A 142 -19.26 4.87 -13.24
N LYS A 143 -18.59 3.93 -12.55
CA LYS A 143 -19.12 3.30 -11.33
C LYS A 143 -19.41 4.32 -10.23
N SER A 144 -18.56 5.35 -10.11
CA SER A 144 -18.74 6.41 -9.12
C SER A 144 -19.95 7.28 -9.45
N ILE A 145 -20.21 7.60 -10.72
CA ILE A 145 -21.37 8.36 -11.15
C ILE A 145 -22.66 7.56 -10.90
N VAL A 146 -22.68 6.28 -11.28
CA VAL A 146 -23.82 5.39 -11.02
C VAL A 146 -24.09 5.30 -9.51
N TYR A 147 -23.08 5.07 -8.69
CA TYR A 147 -23.21 5.01 -7.24
C TYR A 147 -23.76 6.31 -6.62
N GLN A 148 -23.30 7.48 -7.10
CA GLN A 148 -23.83 8.76 -6.62
C GLN A 148 -25.29 8.99 -7.05
N SER A 149 -25.68 8.48 -8.20
CA SER A 149 -27.08 8.51 -8.63
C SER A 149 -27.96 7.61 -7.76
N GLU A 150 -27.47 6.44 -7.36
CA GLU A 150 -28.16 5.54 -6.42
C GLU A 150 -28.36 6.18 -5.05
N ILE A 151 -27.32 6.84 -4.49
CA ILE A 151 -27.41 7.56 -3.20
C ILE A 151 -28.44 8.67 -3.25
N ARG A 152 -28.61 9.34 -4.41
CA ARG A 152 -29.60 10.38 -4.62
C ARG A 152 -30.99 9.81 -4.97
N GLU A 153 -31.17 8.48 -4.89
CA GLU A 153 -32.41 7.77 -5.21
C GLU A 153 -32.88 8.00 -6.65
N ILE A 154 -31.96 8.30 -7.57
CA ILE A 154 -32.25 8.48 -8.99
C ILE A 154 -32.37 7.09 -9.66
N THR A 155 -33.55 6.78 -10.17
CA THR A 155 -33.80 5.52 -10.89
C THR A 155 -33.19 5.58 -12.28
N LEU A 156 -32.34 4.62 -12.62
CA LEU A 156 -31.73 4.53 -13.94
C LEU A 156 -32.76 4.14 -15.01
N LEU A 157 -32.62 4.71 -16.20
CA LEU A 157 -33.45 4.44 -17.37
C LEU A 157 -32.78 3.40 -18.27
N SER A 158 -33.54 2.85 -19.21
CA SER A 158 -32.99 1.96 -20.23
C SER A 158 -32.21 2.75 -21.27
N ALA A 159 -30.90 2.48 -21.39
CA ALA A 159 -30.10 3.01 -22.48
C ALA A 159 -30.03 2.02 -23.65
N GLN A 160 -30.06 2.55 -24.85
CA GLN A 160 -30.00 1.83 -26.12
C GLN A 160 -28.75 2.23 -26.91
N ASP A 161 -28.34 1.39 -27.86
CA ASP A 161 -27.22 1.63 -28.77
C ASP A 161 -25.93 2.06 -28.06
N VAL A 162 -25.69 1.52 -26.85
CA VAL A 162 -24.53 1.87 -26.04
C VAL A 162 -23.26 1.32 -26.69
N LYS A 163 -22.26 2.20 -26.86
CA LYS A 163 -20.93 1.88 -27.38
C LYS A 163 -19.87 2.49 -26.51
N GLU A 164 -18.99 1.66 -25.98
CA GLU A 164 -17.82 2.10 -25.23
C GLU A 164 -16.57 1.95 -26.10
N GLN A 165 -15.75 2.99 -26.16
CA GLN A 165 -14.45 2.98 -26.81
C GLN A 165 -13.37 3.32 -25.81
N SER A 166 -12.51 2.35 -25.51
CA SER A 166 -11.45 2.48 -24.53
C SER A 166 -10.55 3.70 -24.83
N GLY A 167 -10.31 4.52 -23.81
CA GLY A 167 -9.51 5.74 -23.91
C GLY A 167 -10.20 6.94 -24.56
N VAL A 168 -11.42 6.76 -25.11
CA VAL A 168 -12.20 7.84 -25.74
C VAL A 168 -13.42 8.20 -24.91
N GLY A 169 -14.25 7.23 -24.55
CA GLY A 169 -15.48 7.44 -23.78
C GLY A 169 -16.59 6.46 -24.11
N ILE A 170 -17.79 6.79 -23.69
CA ILE A 170 -19.00 6.00 -23.89
C ILE A 170 -20.11 6.88 -24.50
N GLU A 171 -20.94 6.29 -25.34
CA GLU A 171 -22.12 6.93 -25.91
C GLU A 171 -23.32 5.99 -25.91
N GLY A 172 -24.51 6.55 -25.88
CA GLY A 172 -25.77 5.79 -25.92
C GLY A 172 -26.97 6.70 -26.09
N VAL A 173 -28.13 6.10 -26.19
CA VAL A 173 -29.41 6.81 -26.34
C VAL A 173 -30.31 6.50 -25.15
N VAL A 174 -30.80 7.53 -24.47
CA VAL A 174 -31.74 7.44 -23.36
C VAL A 174 -32.90 8.37 -23.63
N GLU A 175 -34.15 7.87 -23.63
CA GLU A 175 -35.36 8.63 -23.94
C GLU A 175 -35.29 9.40 -25.28
N GLY A 176 -34.60 8.83 -26.27
CA GLY A 176 -34.43 9.46 -27.59
C GLY A 176 -33.34 10.56 -27.61
N GLN A 177 -32.66 10.82 -26.49
CA GLN A 177 -31.55 11.75 -26.41
C GLN A 177 -30.23 11.03 -26.66
N HIS A 178 -29.44 11.51 -27.59
CA HIS A 178 -28.09 10.97 -27.83
C HIS A 178 -27.09 11.58 -26.84
N ILE A 179 -26.48 10.75 -26.02
CA ILE A 179 -25.59 11.13 -24.93
C ILE A 179 -24.20 10.59 -25.23
N LYS A 180 -23.22 11.46 -25.22
CA LYS A 180 -21.83 11.11 -25.41
C LYS A 180 -20.99 11.64 -24.27
N ILE A 181 -20.27 10.75 -23.59
CA ILE A 181 -19.46 11.06 -22.41
C ILE A 181 -18.00 10.78 -22.73
N GLN A 182 -17.15 11.77 -22.55
CA GLN A 182 -15.72 11.70 -22.87
C GLN A 182 -14.89 12.39 -21.79
N ASN A 183 -13.63 12.00 -21.68
CA ASN A 183 -12.68 12.73 -20.83
C ASN A 183 -12.48 14.15 -21.37
N ASN A 184 -12.58 15.17 -20.53
CA ASN A 184 -12.34 16.55 -20.90
C ASN A 184 -10.85 16.87 -20.94
N VAL A 185 -10.22 16.63 -22.07
CA VAL A 185 -8.77 16.85 -22.26
C VAL A 185 -8.40 18.33 -22.20
N ALA A 186 -9.34 19.24 -22.49
CA ALA A 186 -9.09 20.69 -22.49
C ALA A 186 -9.05 21.29 -21.06
N SER A 187 -9.68 20.62 -20.10
CA SER A 187 -9.67 21.08 -18.71
C SER A 187 -8.35 20.72 -18.01
N LYS A 188 -7.89 21.61 -17.16
CA LYS A 188 -6.77 21.34 -16.23
C LYS A 188 -7.18 20.39 -15.12
N GLU A 189 -8.43 20.43 -14.67
CA GLU A 189 -9.00 19.59 -13.63
C GLU A 189 -9.55 18.27 -14.20
N SER A 190 -9.76 17.28 -13.32
CA SER A 190 -10.45 16.05 -13.67
C SER A 190 -11.90 16.35 -13.97
N SER A 191 -12.30 16.17 -15.22
CA SER A 191 -13.69 16.44 -15.63
C SER A 191 -14.08 15.61 -16.84
N LEU A 192 -15.38 15.35 -16.96
CA LEU A 192 -15.99 14.72 -18.11
C LEU A 192 -16.73 15.77 -18.95
N LYS A 193 -16.56 15.66 -20.25
CA LYS A 193 -17.37 16.38 -21.23
C LYS A 193 -18.54 15.49 -21.63
N VAL A 194 -19.74 15.93 -21.31
CA VAL A 194 -20.99 15.27 -21.72
C VAL A 194 -21.63 16.08 -22.84
N THR A 195 -21.93 15.44 -23.95
CA THR A 195 -22.64 16.06 -25.06
C THR A 195 -24.02 15.41 -25.21
N ILE A 196 -25.06 16.21 -25.10
CA ILE A 196 -26.46 15.79 -25.29
C ILE A 196 -27.07 16.63 -26.42
N ASN A 197 -27.39 15.98 -27.54
CA ASN A 197 -27.95 16.64 -28.70
C ASN A 197 -27.21 17.94 -29.07
N GLU A 198 -25.89 17.87 -29.24
CA GLU A 198 -24.99 18.98 -29.58
C GLU A 198 -24.70 19.99 -28.43
N LYS A 199 -25.44 19.97 -27.31
CA LYS A 199 -25.14 20.79 -26.14
C LYS A 199 -24.08 20.13 -25.29
N VAL A 200 -23.17 20.95 -24.75
CA VAL A 200 -22.02 20.48 -23.95
C VAL A 200 -22.24 20.83 -22.48
N TYR A 201 -22.10 19.84 -21.65
CA TYR A 201 -22.12 19.91 -20.18
C TYR A 201 -20.76 19.42 -19.65
N ILE A 202 -20.37 19.90 -18.50
CA ILE A 202 -19.09 19.49 -17.87
C ILE A 202 -19.38 19.00 -16.45
N ILE A 203 -18.91 17.78 -16.13
CA ILE A 203 -18.94 17.23 -14.79
C ILE A 203 -17.52 17.33 -14.22
N TYR A 204 -17.35 18.06 -13.14
CA TYR A 204 -16.09 18.11 -12.40
C TYR A 204 -16.05 17.01 -11.35
N LEU A 205 -14.92 16.35 -11.26
CA LEU A 205 -14.73 15.17 -10.42
C LEU A 205 -13.53 15.38 -9.50
N GLU A 206 -13.67 14.95 -8.26
CA GLU A 206 -12.58 14.86 -7.30
C GLU A 206 -12.47 13.42 -6.78
N GLU A 207 -11.26 12.88 -6.79
CA GLU A 207 -11.01 11.55 -6.27
C GLU A 207 -10.93 11.60 -4.75
N GLU A 208 -11.64 10.69 -4.07
CA GLU A 208 -11.60 10.59 -2.62
C GLU A 208 -10.24 10.06 -2.14
N SER A 209 -9.69 10.71 -1.12
CA SER A 209 -8.52 10.19 -0.42
C SER A 209 -8.92 8.97 0.42
N SER A 210 -8.17 7.89 0.30
CA SER A 210 -8.28 6.70 1.16
C SER A 210 -7.51 6.84 2.46
N VAL A 211 -6.68 7.89 2.57
CA VAL A 211 -5.76 8.09 3.68
C VAL A 211 -6.08 9.41 4.39
N SER A 212 -6.09 9.37 5.72
CA SER A 212 -6.27 10.59 6.50
C SER A 212 -5.03 11.48 6.45
N THR A 213 -5.24 12.79 6.40
CA THR A 213 -4.16 13.80 6.47
C THR A 213 -3.31 13.61 7.72
N ASN A 214 -3.93 13.23 8.85
CA ASN A 214 -3.21 12.98 10.10
C ASN A 214 -2.19 11.85 9.98
N PHE A 215 -2.52 10.77 9.28
CA PHE A 215 -1.60 9.64 9.06
C PHE A 215 -0.37 10.06 8.25
N LEU A 216 -0.56 10.82 7.17
CA LEU A 216 0.56 11.32 6.36
C LEU A 216 1.42 12.32 7.14
N ASN A 217 0.81 13.19 7.95
CA ASN A 217 1.54 14.12 8.82
C ASN A 217 2.37 13.39 9.88
N GLU A 218 1.86 12.31 10.49
CA GLU A 218 2.62 11.48 11.43
C GLU A 218 3.83 10.83 10.75
N LEU A 219 3.64 10.27 9.55
CA LEU A 219 4.74 9.70 8.79
C LEU A 219 5.80 10.74 8.41
N LYS A 220 5.39 11.95 8.04
CA LYS A 220 6.29 13.05 7.66
C LYS A 220 7.19 13.52 8.80
N LEU A 221 6.81 13.30 10.06
CA LEU A 221 7.68 13.62 11.21
C LEU A 221 8.95 12.77 11.23
N GLU A 222 8.92 11.58 10.68
CA GLU A 222 10.03 10.63 10.72
C GLU A 222 10.64 10.32 9.34
N LYS A 223 9.89 10.52 8.27
CA LYS A 223 10.24 10.08 6.92
C LYS A 223 9.93 11.16 5.88
N GLU A 224 10.74 11.20 4.84
CA GLU A 224 10.43 11.94 3.63
C GLU A 224 9.34 11.20 2.85
N ILE A 225 8.32 11.91 2.36
CA ILE A 225 7.21 11.32 1.59
C ILE A 225 7.25 11.88 0.18
N ILE A 226 7.27 10.97 -0.80
CA ILE A 226 7.20 11.30 -2.22
C ILE A 226 5.95 10.64 -2.82
N ILE A 227 5.19 11.40 -3.61
CA ILE A 227 4.01 10.90 -4.31
C ILE A 227 4.37 10.70 -5.78
N LEU A 228 4.15 9.48 -6.28
CA LEU A 228 4.22 9.17 -7.70
C LEU A 228 2.81 9.03 -8.26
N SER A 229 2.57 9.64 -9.41
CA SER A 229 1.28 9.51 -10.10
C SER A 229 1.47 9.67 -11.62
N GLY A 230 0.64 8.94 -12.37
CA GLY A 230 0.45 9.17 -13.79
C GLY A 230 -0.59 10.23 -14.12
N ASP A 231 -1.19 10.87 -13.10
CA ASP A 231 -2.20 11.90 -13.25
C ASP A 231 -1.63 13.23 -13.75
N LYS A 232 -2.53 14.15 -14.12
CA LYS A 232 -2.15 15.52 -14.44
C LYS A 232 -1.48 16.18 -13.23
N GLU A 233 -0.37 16.88 -13.45
CA GLU A 233 0.43 17.56 -12.42
C GLU A 233 -0.42 18.39 -11.45
N ILE A 234 -1.45 19.11 -11.96
CA ILE A 234 -2.33 19.93 -11.12
C ILE A 234 -3.13 19.11 -10.10
N ASN A 235 -3.52 17.89 -10.44
CA ASN A 235 -4.26 17.00 -9.52
C ASN A 235 -3.32 16.42 -8.45
N VAL A 236 -2.06 16.17 -8.81
CA VAL A 236 -1.04 15.71 -7.86
C VAL A 236 -0.71 16.83 -6.89
N LYS A 237 -0.51 18.06 -7.40
CA LYS A 237 -0.30 19.26 -6.58
C LYS A 237 -1.44 19.50 -5.61
N LYS A 238 -2.67 19.51 -6.10
CA LYS A 238 -3.87 19.72 -5.25
C LYS A 238 -3.95 18.65 -4.15
N PHE A 239 -3.60 17.39 -4.47
CA PHE A 239 -3.56 16.32 -3.49
C PHE A 239 -2.44 16.53 -2.46
N ALA A 240 -1.24 16.90 -2.92
CA ALA A 240 -0.08 17.16 -2.07
C ALA A 240 -0.35 18.35 -1.12
N ASP A 241 -0.91 19.46 -1.62
CA ASP A 241 -1.29 20.63 -0.84
C ASP A 241 -2.35 20.29 0.22
N ASN A 242 -3.39 19.53 -0.15
CA ASN A 242 -4.46 19.12 0.77
C ASN A 242 -3.94 18.22 1.91
N HIS A 243 -2.86 17.47 1.67
CA HIS A 243 -2.28 16.55 2.64
C HIS A 243 -0.94 17.03 3.20
N ASN A 244 -0.54 18.27 2.85
CA ASN A 244 0.71 18.90 3.30
C ASN A 244 1.96 18.04 3.04
N VAL A 245 2.04 17.39 1.86
CA VAL A 245 3.14 16.52 1.43
C VAL A 245 3.90 17.21 0.30
N ASP A 246 5.24 17.04 0.26
CA ASP A 246 6.09 17.59 -0.79
C ASP A 246 5.94 16.77 -2.10
N GLU A 247 6.12 17.44 -3.25
CA GLU A 247 6.07 16.81 -4.59
C GLU A 247 7.32 16.00 -4.88
#